data_f525342327e24c4256339c8b1838c87d
#
_entry.id   f525342327e24c4256339c8b1838c87d
#
_cell.length_a   1.000
_cell.length_b   1.000
_cell.length_c   1.000
_cell.angle_alpha   90.00
_cell.angle_beta   90.00
_cell.angle_gamma   90.00
#
_symmetry.space_group_name_H-M   'P 1'
#
loop_
_entity.id
_entity.type
_entity.pdbx_description
1 polymer ?
#
loop_
_entity_poly.entity_id
_entity_poly.type
_entity_poly.pdbx_seq_one_letter_code
_entity_poly.pdbx_strand_id
1 'polypeptide(L)'
;IKVRPAANIIHDAIVTGNLRSGQTVIEATSGNFGIALGLLSKLELNVIALVSRKLQEGVFEELRNVNIRTMDLDMDICPAPGMEGKQDLLVAKASAANIRSQLSNLGFDTDIFDKASSEIESLLASQDIINLAKFLAKIYGFFCPEQYDSQLNIDAHRTVTAAEIDQQLHEKGDSLEGYSIFCTFGTGGTSGGLSRYMSEKYGKKSVYVIFPPTNQDVAGIRTKANADGLT
;
A
#
# COMPACT_ATOMS: atom_id res chain seq x y z
N ILE A 1 9.31 2.40 8.27
CA ILE A 1 9.30 3.47 7.26
C ILE A 1 7.87 3.80 6.78
N LYS A 2 6.96 2.80 6.72
CA LYS A 2 5.57 2.97 6.25
C LYS A 2 4.69 3.81 7.19
N VAL A 3 5.07 4.01 8.45
CA VAL A 3 4.32 4.87 9.39
C VAL A 3 4.26 6.32 8.90
N ARG A 4 5.33 6.84 8.27
CA ARG A 4 5.37 8.21 7.77
C ARG A 4 4.33 8.49 6.69
N PRO A 5 4.28 7.72 5.58
CA PRO A 5 3.23 7.92 4.58
C PRO A 5 1.83 7.60 5.12
N ALA A 6 1.66 6.57 5.97
CA ALA A 6 0.37 6.29 6.58
C ALA A 6 -0.13 7.48 7.42
N ALA A 7 0.73 8.04 8.27
CA ALA A 7 0.39 9.21 9.09
C ALA A 7 0.06 10.43 8.23
N ASN A 8 0.83 10.69 7.16
CA ASN A 8 0.59 11.83 6.28
C ASN A 8 -0.74 11.72 5.53
N ILE A 9 -1.04 10.54 4.97
CA ILE A 9 -2.29 10.28 4.25
C ILE A 9 -3.50 10.39 5.20
N ILE A 10 -3.43 9.77 6.38
CA ILE A 10 -4.52 9.78 7.35
C ILE A 10 -4.73 11.19 7.92
N HIS A 11 -3.65 11.91 8.23
CA HIS A 11 -3.73 13.29 8.70
C HIS A 11 -4.41 14.20 7.67
N ASP A 12 -3.97 14.14 6.41
CA ASP A 12 -4.58 14.92 5.33
C ASP A 12 -6.07 14.58 5.16
N ALA A 13 -6.41 13.29 5.17
CA ALA A 13 -7.79 12.84 5.03
C ALA A 13 -8.69 13.34 6.17
N ILE A 14 -8.19 13.41 7.40
CA ILE A 14 -8.92 13.94 8.55
C ILE A 14 -9.09 15.47 8.40
N VAL A 15 -8.02 16.19 8.09
CA VAL A 15 -8.03 17.65 7.97
C VAL A 15 -8.94 18.12 6.82
N THR A 16 -8.96 17.38 5.71
CA THR A 16 -9.85 17.66 4.56
C THR A 16 -11.27 17.13 4.72
N GLY A 17 -11.56 16.40 5.82
CA GLY A 17 -12.89 15.84 6.10
C GLY A 17 -13.23 14.58 5.29
N ASN A 18 -12.27 14.02 4.55
CA ASN A 18 -12.44 12.80 3.77
C ASN A 18 -12.45 11.54 4.65
N LEU A 19 -11.90 11.62 5.86
CA LEU A 19 -11.90 10.55 6.85
C LEU A 19 -12.41 11.06 8.19
N ARG A 20 -13.33 10.32 8.80
CA ARG A 20 -13.96 10.65 10.09
C ARG A 20 -13.72 9.53 11.11
N SER A 21 -13.78 9.87 12.41
CA SER A 21 -13.77 8.87 13.48
C SER A 21 -14.85 7.80 13.27
N GLY A 22 -14.51 6.55 13.54
CA GLY A 22 -15.40 5.40 13.35
C GLY A 22 -15.55 4.92 11.90
N GLN A 23 -15.02 5.66 10.92
CA GLN A 23 -15.12 5.25 9.52
C GLN A 23 -14.20 4.05 9.22
N THR A 24 -14.65 3.17 8.33
CA THR A 24 -13.84 2.05 7.87
C THR A 24 -12.82 2.52 6.83
N VAL A 25 -11.59 2.06 7.01
CA VAL A 25 -10.47 2.22 6.07
C VAL A 25 -10.20 0.88 5.42
N ILE A 26 -10.10 0.83 4.10
CA ILE A 26 -9.76 -0.38 3.36
C ILE A 26 -8.55 -0.14 2.46
N GLU A 27 -7.58 -1.05 2.45
CA GLU A 27 -6.36 -0.89 1.65
C GLU A 27 -5.79 -2.24 1.21
N ALA A 28 -5.30 -2.30 -0.02
CA ALA A 28 -4.47 -3.40 -0.50
C ALA A 28 -3.04 -3.26 0.01
N THR A 29 -2.52 -4.27 0.73
CA THR A 29 -1.20 -4.13 1.35
C THR A 29 -0.42 -5.45 1.41
N SER A 30 0.90 -5.34 1.24
CA SER A 30 1.86 -6.42 1.51
C SER A 30 2.26 -6.52 3.00
N GLY A 31 1.52 -5.87 3.91
CA GLY A 31 1.67 -5.98 5.36
C GLY A 31 2.13 -4.71 6.05
N ASN A 32 3.32 -4.20 5.77
CA ASN A 32 3.91 -3.07 6.52
C ASN A 32 3.09 -1.78 6.53
N PHE A 33 2.32 -1.50 5.49
CA PHE A 33 1.44 -0.33 5.47
C PHE A 33 0.17 -0.59 6.31
N GLY A 34 -0.36 -1.82 6.27
CA GLY A 34 -1.44 -2.25 7.15
C GLY A 34 -1.04 -2.11 8.63
N ILE A 35 0.14 -2.63 9.02
CA ILE A 35 0.67 -2.46 10.38
C ILE A 35 0.76 -0.98 10.75
N ALA A 36 1.25 -0.12 9.83
CA ALA A 36 1.33 1.31 10.05
C ALA A 36 -0.05 1.95 10.30
N LEU A 37 -1.07 1.55 9.53
CA LEU A 37 -2.46 1.98 9.76
C LEU A 37 -2.97 1.50 11.14
N GLY A 38 -2.65 0.27 11.54
CA GLY A 38 -3.02 -0.28 12.84
C GLY A 38 -2.40 0.50 14.01
N LEU A 39 -1.16 0.97 13.88
CA LEU A 39 -0.53 1.84 14.87
C LEU A 39 -1.25 3.19 15.03
N LEU A 40 -2.00 3.60 14.01
CA LEU A 40 -2.85 4.80 14.04
C LEU A 40 -4.27 4.49 14.54
N SER A 41 -4.57 3.25 14.94
CA SER A 41 -5.91 2.81 15.38
C SER A 41 -6.43 3.53 16.64
N LYS A 42 -5.54 4.21 17.39
CA LYS A 42 -5.94 5.15 18.46
C LYS A 42 -6.84 6.29 17.97
N LEU A 43 -6.94 6.49 16.65
CA LEU A 43 -7.86 7.42 16.00
C LEU A 43 -9.26 6.81 15.79
N GLU A 44 -9.56 5.67 16.43
CA GLU A 44 -10.84 4.95 16.34
C GLU A 44 -11.21 4.55 14.90
N LEU A 45 -10.22 4.18 14.10
CA LEU A 45 -10.43 3.70 12.73
C LEU A 45 -10.66 2.19 12.71
N ASN A 46 -11.61 1.74 11.92
CA ASN A 46 -11.81 0.34 11.59
C ASN A 46 -11.01 0.02 10.32
N VAL A 47 -9.95 -0.76 10.41
CA VAL A 47 -9.08 -1.01 9.25
C VAL A 47 -9.26 -2.43 8.72
N ILE A 48 -9.49 -2.54 7.41
CA ILE A 48 -9.52 -3.78 6.64
C ILE A 48 -8.33 -3.78 5.69
N ALA A 49 -7.48 -4.78 5.79
CA ALA A 49 -6.37 -4.98 4.87
C ALA A 49 -6.69 -6.13 3.90
N LEU A 50 -6.74 -5.81 2.59
CA LEU A 50 -6.68 -6.82 1.56
C LEU A 50 -5.22 -7.25 1.42
N VAL A 51 -4.91 -8.48 1.80
CA VAL A 51 -3.53 -8.92 1.93
C VAL A 51 -3.09 -9.83 0.79
N SER A 52 -1.83 -9.69 0.40
CA SER A 52 -1.21 -10.52 -0.62
C SER A 52 -0.94 -11.92 -0.09
N ARG A 53 -1.08 -12.94 -0.96
CA ARG A 53 -0.70 -14.34 -0.65
C ARG A 53 0.77 -14.52 -0.25
N LYS A 54 1.64 -13.56 -0.57
CA LYS A 54 3.07 -13.59 -0.21
C LYS A 54 3.31 -13.17 1.23
N LEU A 55 2.26 -12.84 1.97
CA LEU A 55 2.39 -12.44 3.35
C LEU A 55 2.88 -13.62 4.20
N GLN A 56 3.94 -13.40 4.97
CA GLN A 56 4.45 -14.37 5.91
C GLN A 56 3.55 -14.42 7.16
N GLU A 57 3.47 -15.59 7.83
CA GLU A 57 2.62 -15.78 9.02
C GLU A 57 2.91 -14.75 10.12
N GLY A 58 4.19 -14.43 10.37
CA GLY A 58 4.55 -13.40 11.36
C GLY A 58 3.97 -12.00 11.05
N VAL A 59 3.75 -11.67 9.78
CA VAL A 59 3.11 -10.40 9.40
C VAL A 59 1.60 -10.44 9.66
N PHE A 60 0.95 -11.59 9.47
CA PHE A 60 -0.45 -11.78 9.88
C PHE A 60 -0.63 -11.63 11.39
N GLU A 61 0.30 -12.18 12.18
CA GLU A 61 0.28 -11.99 13.63
C GLU A 61 0.43 -10.51 14.01
N GLU A 62 1.35 -9.79 13.40
CA GLU A 62 1.52 -8.36 13.65
C GLU A 62 0.28 -7.55 13.26
N LEU A 63 -0.38 -7.86 12.15
CA LEU A 63 -1.63 -7.21 11.76
C LEU A 63 -2.73 -7.46 12.81
N ARG A 64 -2.85 -8.70 13.30
CA ARG A 64 -3.79 -9.02 14.38
C ARG A 64 -3.48 -8.28 15.68
N ASN A 65 -2.19 -8.19 16.05
CA ASN A 65 -1.74 -7.49 17.26
C ASN A 65 -2.06 -5.99 17.24
N VAL A 66 -2.15 -5.39 16.06
CA VAL A 66 -2.56 -3.98 15.89
C VAL A 66 -4.03 -3.82 15.48
N ASN A 67 -4.87 -4.85 15.73
CA ASN A 67 -6.31 -4.86 15.47
C ASN A 67 -6.72 -4.62 14.00
N ILE A 68 -5.89 -5.02 13.05
CA ILE A 68 -6.25 -4.99 11.63
C ILE A 68 -7.05 -6.24 11.27
N ARG A 69 -8.20 -6.03 10.66
CA ARG A 69 -8.99 -7.10 10.04
C ARG A 69 -8.38 -7.43 8.68
N THR A 70 -7.95 -8.65 8.49
CA THR A 70 -7.35 -9.08 7.22
C THR A 70 -8.36 -9.79 6.34
N MET A 71 -8.35 -9.48 5.06
CA MET A 71 -9.08 -10.18 4.02
C MET A 71 -8.04 -10.84 3.11
N ASP A 72 -7.83 -12.14 3.31
CA ASP A 72 -6.90 -12.94 2.52
C ASP A 72 -7.61 -13.44 1.27
N LEU A 73 -7.19 -12.93 0.12
CA LEU A 73 -7.75 -13.27 -1.18
C LEU A 73 -6.87 -14.25 -1.94
N ASP A 74 -5.70 -14.59 -1.41
CA ASP A 74 -4.72 -15.44 -2.08
C ASP A 74 -4.29 -14.91 -3.46
N MET A 75 -4.23 -13.60 -3.58
CA MET A 75 -3.85 -12.87 -4.79
C MET A 75 -2.54 -12.12 -4.56
N ASP A 76 -1.80 -11.88 -5.64
CA ASP A 76 -0.58 -11.07 -5.57
C ASP A 76 -0.88 -9.58 -5.76
N ILE A 77 -0.19 -8.76 -4.97
CA ILE A 77 -0.07 -7.35 -5.26
C ILE A 77 1.11 -7.19 -6.23
N CYS A 78 0.83 -6.82 -7.47
CA CYS A 78 1.82 -6.68 -8.53
C CYS A 78 2.60 -7.98 -8.78
N PRO A 79 1.98 -9.00 -9.39
CA PRO A 79 2.65 -10.25 -9.71
C PRO A 79 3.85 -10.01 -10.63
N ALA A 80 4.89 -10.84 -10.50
CA ALA A 80 6.04 -10.77 -11.41
C ALA A 80 5.62 -11.13 -12.84
N PRO A 81 6.25 -10.55 -13.88
CA PRO A 81 5.96 -10.89 -15.26
C PRO A 81 6.06 -12.40 -15.54
N GLY A 82 5.06 -12.95 -16.19
CA GLY A 82 4.94 -14.40 -16.49
C GLY A 82 4.40 -15.24 -15.34
N MET A 83 4.04 -14.61 -14.21
CA MET A 83 3.32 -15.24 -13.11
C MET A 83 1.83 -14.92 -13.13
N GLU A 84 1.44 -13.99 -13.99
CA GLU A 84 0.03 -13.66 -14.23
C GLU A 84 -0.68 -14.91 -14.76
N GLY A 85 -1.81 -15.28 -14.17
CA GLY A 85 -2.66 -16.38 -14.61
C GLY A 85 -2.18 -17.80 -14.27
N LYS A 86 -1.04 -17.99 -13.60
CA LYS A 86 -0.64 -19.32 -13.08
C LYS A 86 -1.36 -19.74 -11.80
N GLN A 87 -2.48 -19.11 -11.52
CA GLN A 87 -3.22 -19.27 -10.28
C GLN A 87 -4.38 -20.28 -10.36
N ASP A 88 -4.35 -21.21 -11.30
CA ASP A 88 -5.41 -22.19 -11.53
C ASP A 88 -5.81 -23.03 -10.30
N LEU A 89 -4.99 -23.00 -9.25
CA LEU A 89 -5.21 -23.80 -8.04
C LEU A 89 -5.75 -22.99 -6.85
N LEU A 90 -5.90 -21.67 -6.97
CA LEU A 90 -6.14 -20.77 -5.83
C LEU A 90 -7.49 -20.04 -5.88
N VAL A 91 -8.33 -20.43 -6.81
CA VAL A 91 -9.60 -19.77 -7.16
C VAL A 91 -10.58 -19.65 -5.99
N ALA A 92 -10.51 -20.53 -5.01
CA ALA A 92 -11.51 -20.55 -3.91
C ALA A 92 -11.45 -19.31 -3.01
N LYS A 93 -10.24 -18.79 -2.70
CA LYS A 93 -10.08 -17.61 -1.84
C LYS A 93 -10.26 -16.30 -2.63
N ALA A 94 -9.80 -16.25 -3.89
CA ALA A 94 -9.99 -15.14 -4.79
C ALA A 94 -11.36 -15.20 -5.50
N SER A 95 -12.43 -15.53 -4.79
CA SER A 95 -13.77 -15.59 -5.34
C SER A 95 -14.66 -14.49 -4.77
N ALA A 96 -15.61 -14.02 -5.59
CA ALA A 96 -16.62 -13.07 -5.15
C ALA A 96 -17.41 -13.60 -3.94
N ALA A 97 -17.73 -14.88 -3.93
CA ALA A 97 -18.43 -15.53 -2.82
C ALA A 97 -17.63 -15.47 -1.50
N ASN A 98 -16.30 -15.65 -1.56
CA ASN A 98 -15.46 -15.55 -0.38
C ASN A 98 -15.41 -14.10 0.16
N ILE A 99 -15.23 -13.11 -0.72
CA ILE A 99 -15.24 -11.69 -0.29
C ILE A 99 -16.58 -11.32 0.31
N ARG A 100 -17.68 -11.73 -0.34
CA ARG A 100 -19.03 -11.52 0.17
C ARG A 100 -19.22 -12.11 1.56
N SER A 101 -18.77 -13.34 1.77
CA SER A 101 -18.83 -14.00 3.08
C SER A 101 -18.01 -13.25 4.13
N GLN A 102 -16.80 -12.82 3.80
CA GLN A 102 -15.96 -12.06 4.73
C GLN A 102 -16.59 -10.70 5.09
N LEU A 103 -17.14 -9.97 4.12
CA LEU A 103 -17.85 -8.71 4.37
C LEU A 103 -19.08 -8.92 5.25
N SER A 104 -19.86 -9.98 4.99
CA SER A 104 -21.00 -10.37 5.84
C SER A 104 -20.57 -10.66 7.28
N ASN A 105 -19.49 -11.41 7.46
CA ASN A 105 -18.93 -11.72 8.79
C ASN A 105 -18.43 -10.48 9.53
N LEU A 106 -18.05 -9.43 8.79
CA LEU A 106 -17.67 -8.13 9.35
C LEU A 106 -18.88 -7.22 9.62
N GLY A 107 -20.10 -7.67 9.26
CA GLY A 107 -21.36 -6.96 9.50
C GLY A 107 -21.74 -5.96 8.41
N PHE A 108 -21.15 -6.03 7.22
CA PHE A 108 -21.50 -5.16 6.10
C PHE A 108 -22.69 -5.72 5.29
N ASP A 109 -23.46 -4.80 4.71
CA ASP A 109 -24.60 -5.13 3.88
C ASP A 109 -24.17 -5.81 2.57
N THR A 110 -24.60 -7.05 2.39
CA THR A 110 -24.27 -7.85 1.20
C THR A 110 -25.07 -7.48 -0.04
N ASP A 111 -26.19 -6.78 0.09
CA ASP A 111 -26.96 -6.32 -1.07
C ASP A 111 -26.18 -5.27 -1.90
N ILE A 112 -25.34 -4.50 -1.24
CA ILE A 112 -24.40 -3.56 -1.92
C ILE A 112 -23.43 -4.35 -2.78
N PHE A 113 -22.85 -5.42 -2.23
CA PHE A 113 -21.93 -6.31 -2.93
C PHE A 113 -22.61 -6.98 -4.12
N ASP A 114 -23.80 -7.55 -3.91
CA ASP A 114 -24.51 -8.32 -4.93
C ASP A 114 -24.86 -7.47 -6.14
N LYS A 115 -25.21 -6.19 -5.95
CA LYS A 115 -25.45 -5.23 -7.04
C LYS A 115 -24.18 -4.88 -7.84
N ALA A 116 -23.00 -5.09 -7.27
CA ALA A 116 -21.71 -4.77 -7.85
C ALA A 116 -20.90 -6.03 -8.26
N SER A 117 -21.49 -7.22 -8.17
CA SER A 117 -20.80 -8.50 -8.33
C SER A 117 -20.03 -8.63 -9.65
N SER A 118 -20.59 -8.16 -10.75
CA SER A 118 -19.98 -8.24 -12.09
C SER A 118 -18.64 -7.49 -12.16
N GLU A 119 -18.56 -6.29 -11.58
CA GLU A 119 -17.33 -5.52 -11.56
C GLU A 119 -16.29 -6.15 -10.62
N ILE A 120 -16.74 -6.65 -9.48
CA ILE A 120 -15.89 -7.37 -8.53
C ILE A 120 -15.30 -8.63 -9.17
N GLU A 121 -16.10 -9.41 -9.89
CA GLU A 121 -15.64 -10.60 -10.63
C GLU A 121 -14.63 -10.24 -11.72
N SER A 122 -14.83 -9.12 -12.42
CA SER A 122 -13.89 -8.61 -13.43
C SER A 122 -12.53 -8.25 -12.80
N LEU A 123 -12.54 -7.55 -11.65
CA LEU A 123 -11.32 -7.19 -10.92
C LEU A 123 -10.59 -8.42 -10.35
N LEU A 124 -11.34 -9.42 -9.91
CA LEU A 124 -10.78 -10.70 -9.47
C LEU A 124 -10.16 -11.47 -10.63
N ALA A 125 -10.82 -11.53 -11.78
CA ALA A 125 -10.31 -12.19 -12.96
C ALA A 125 -9.02 -11.55 -13.50
N SER A 126 -8.91 -10.21 -13.41
CA SER A 126 -7.70 -9.47 -13.75
C SER A 126 -6.64 -9.45 -12.63
N GLN A 127 -6.94 -10.04 -11.47
CA GLN A 127 -6.07 -10.06 -10.29
C GLN A 127 -5.68 -8.67 -9.79
N ASP A 128 -6.55 -7.70 -9.97
CA ASP A 128 -6.31 -6.31 -9.60
C ASP A 128 -6.80 -6.01 -8.19
N ILE A 129 -6.07 -6.48 -7.20
CA ILE A 129 -6.38 -6.31 -5.79
C ILE A 129 -6.37 -4.82 -5.36
N ILE A 130 -5.57 -3.98 -6.03
CA ILE A 130 -5.47 -2.55 -5.71
C ILE A 130 -6.77 -1.85 -6.12
N ASN A 131 -7.21 -2.05 -7.36
CA ASN A 131 -8.48 -1.48 -7.80
C ASN A 131 -9.69 -2.15 -7.15
N LEU A 132 -9.59 -3.41 -6.73
CA LEU A 132 -10.61 -4.06 -5.92
C LEU A 132 -10.80 -3.34 -4.57
N ALA A 133 -9.72 -2.98 -3.88
CA ALA A 133 -9.80 -2.21 -2.62
C ALA A 133 -10.46 -0.85 -2.83
N LYS A 134 -10.07 -0.12 -3.88
CA LYS A 134 -10.69 1.17 -4.26
C LYS A 134 -12.17 1.02 -4.60
N PHE A 135 -12.52 -0.02 -5.33
CA PHE A 135 -13.89 -0.27 -5.72
C PHE A 135 -14.79 -0.61 -4.52
N LEU A 136 -14.31 -1.48 -3.62
CA LEU A 136 -15.01 -1.78 -2.37
C LEU A 136 -15.14 -0.52 -1.49
N ALA A 137 -14.10 0.31 -1.41
CA ALA A 137 -14.18 1.58 -0.72
C ALA A 137 -15.29 2.46 -1.29
N LYS A 138 -15.37 2.58 -2.60
CA LYS A 138 -16.38 3.40 -3.30
C LYS A 138 -17.80 2.94 -3.01
N ILE A 139 -18.08 1.64 -3.13
CA ILE A 139 -19.46 1.13 -2.99
C ILE A 139 -19.94 1.11 -1.53
N TYR A 140 -19.04 0.93 -0.57
CA TYR A 140 -19.37 0.90 0.86
C TYR A 140 -19.17 2.25 1.57
N GLY A 141 -18.63 3.26 0.90
CA GLY A 141 -18.32 4.55 1.53
C GLY A 141 -17.14 4.48 2.51
N PHE A 142 -16.22 3.53 2.33
CA PHE A 142 -14.99 3.44 3.13
C PHE A 142 -13.97 4.46 2.62
N PHE A 143 -12.98 4.74 3.44
CA PHE A 143 -11.80 5.48 2.99
C PHE A 143 -10.74 4.52 2.47
N CYS A 144 -10.18 4.80 1.29
CA CYS A 144 -9.03 4.08 0.74
C CYS A 144 -7.82 5.01 0.70
N PRO A 145 -6.74 4.71 1.43
CA PRO A 145 -5.51 5.52 1.43
C PRO A 145 -4.78 5.57 0.08
N GLU A 146 -4.99 4.58 -0.77
CA GLU A 146 -4.41 4.48 -2.11
C GLU A 146 -2.88 4.64 -2.11
N GLN A 147 -2.18 3.91 -1.22
CA GLN A 147 -0.73 4.06 -1.04
C GLN A 147 0.10 3.95 -2.33
N TYR A 148 -0.44 3.29 -3.36
CA TYR A 148 0.24 3.07 -4.63
C TYR A 148 0.17 4.28 -5.57
N ASP A 149 -0.86 5.12 -5.42
CA ASP A 149 -1.12 6.25 -6.32
C ASP A 149 -1.09 7.59 -5.58
N SER A 150 -1.11 7.58 -4.25
CA SER A 150 -1.16 8.79 -3.45
C SER A 150 0.12 9.61 -3.53
N GLN A 151 0.00 10.86 -4.00
CA GLN A 151 1.08 11.84 -3.94
C GLN A 151 1.57 12.10 -2.52
N LEU A 152 0.69 11.99 -1.52
CA LEU A 152 1.01 12.17 -0.10
C LEU A 152 2.00 11.12 0.43
N ASN A 153 2.07 9.93 -0.21
CA ASN A 153 3.11 8.95 0.08
C ASN A 153 4.50 9.47 -0.30
N ILE A 154 4.62 10.08 -1.47
CA ILE A 154 5.88 10.70 -1.94
C ILE A 154 6.22 11.90 -1.07
N ASP A 155 5.25 12.76 -0.78
CA ASP A 155 5.45 13.98 0.00
C ASP A 155 5.89 13.69 1.43
N ALA A 156 5.39 12.63 2.07
CA ALA A 156 5.85 12.19 3.38
C ALA A 156 7.36 11.87 3.39
N HIS A 157 7.84 11.26 2.33
CA HIS A 157 9.27 10.95 2.21
C HIS A 157 10.11 12.17 1.81
N ARG A 158 9.54 13.08 1.02
CA ARG A 158 10.21 14.33 0.64
C ARG A 158 10.34 15.28 1.84
N THR A 159 9.23 15.56 2.52
CA THR A 159 9.18 16.62 3.54
C THR A 159 9.63 16.16 4.92
N VAL A 160 9.53 14.85 5.21
CA VAL A 160 9.91 14.30 6.51
C VAL A 160 11.17 13.45 6.40
N THR A 161 11.13 12.35 5.60
CA THR A 161 12.24 11.40 5.61
C THR A 161 13.54 12.00 5.09
N ALA A 162 13.50 12.65 3.92
CA ALA A 162 14.70 13.25 3.32
C ALA A 162 15.22 14.43 4.15
N ALA A 163 14.31 15.29 4.61
CA ALA A 163 14.66 16.45 5.42
C ALA A 163 15.30 16.03 6.76
N GLU A 164 14.78 15.00 7.41
CA GLU A 164 15.32 14.49 8.67
C GLU A 164 16.70 13.83 8.50
N ILE A 165 16.89 13.05 7.43
CA ILE A 165 18.21 12.47 7.10
C ILE A 165 19.23 13.60 6.88
N ASP A 166 18.87 14.59 6.11
CA ASP A 166 19.75 15.71 5.80
C ASP A 166 20.08 16.55 7.04
N GLN A 167 19.10 16.82 7.89
CA GLN A 167 19.32 17.50 9.17
C GLN A 167 20.30 16.69 10.04
N GLN A 168 20.09 15.38 10.19
CA GLN A 168 20.97 14.52 10.99
C GLN A 168 22.42 14.47 10.47
N LEU A 169 22.60 14.57 9.15
CA LEU A 169 23.94 14.69 8.56
C LEU A 169 24.56 16.06 8.87
N HIS A 170 23.78 17.14 8.73
CA HIS A 170 24.28 18.50 9.09
C HIS A 170 24.69 18.61 10.55
N GLU A 171 23.98 18.01 11.48
CA GLU A 171 24.34 17.96 12.90
C GLU A 171 25.70 17.25 13.15
N LYS A 172 26.12 16.40 12.20
CA LYS A 172 27.44 15.73 12.22
C LYS A 172 28.50 16.42 11.38
N GLY A 173 28.21 17.61 10.85
CA GLY A 173 29.12 18.36 9.99
C GLY A 173 29.22 17.82 8.56
N ASP A 174 28.23 17.06 8.13
CA ASP A 174 28.14 16.44 6.78
C ASP A 174 26.90 16.96 6.02
N SER A 175 26.69 16.52 4.79
CA SER A 175 25.58 16.93 3.93
C SER A 175 25.10 15.79 3.06
N LEU A 176 23.78 15.63 2.96
CA LEU A 176 23.16 14.66 2.07
C LEU A 176 23.56 14.88 0.59
N GLU A 177 23.96 16.09 0.23
CA GLU A 177 24.45 16.44 -1.10
C GLU A 177 25.58 15.54 -1.61
N GLY A 178 26.47 15.09 -0.72
CA GLY A 178 27.61 14.23 -1.03
C GLY A 178 27.27 12.75 -1.27
N TYR A 179 26.01 12.34 -1.05
CA TYR A 179 25.65 10.93 -1.05
C TYR A 179 24.93 10.46 -2.31
N SER A 180 25.20 9.22 -2.68
CA SER A 180 24.37 8.43 -3.58
C SER A 180 23.42 7.57 -2.73
N ILE A 181 22.14 7.65 -3.01
CA ILE A 181 21.09 6.97 -2.26
C ILE A 181 20.59 5.78 -3.05
N PHE A 182 20.62 4.59 -2.45
CA PHE A 182 20.11 3.37 -3.07
C PHE A 182 18.87 2.89 -2.31
N CYS A 183 17.79 2.63 -3.03
CA CYS A 183 16.56 2.12 -2.45
C CYS A 183 15.84 1.14 -3.39
N THR A 184 15.03 0.28 -2.82
CA THR A 184 14.15 -0.61 -3.58
C THR A 184 12.85 0.11 -3.97
N PHE A 185 12.15 -0.42 -4.97
CA PHE A 185 10.91 0.14 -5.48
C PHE A 185 9.71 -0.74 -5.11
N GLY A 186 8.91 -0.29 -4.16
CA GLY A 186 7.61 -0.88 -3.84
C GLY A 186 6.48 0.00 -4.39
N THR A 187 6.03 1.00 -3.62
CA THR A 187 5.05 1.99 -4.06
C THR A 187 5.68 3.20 -4.77
N GLY A 188 6.99 3.30 -4.78
CA GLY A 188 7.70 4.47 -5.32
C GLY A 188 7.81 5.65 -4.33
N GLY A 189 7.10 5.63 -3.20
CA GLY A 189 7.06 6.75 -2.25
C GLY A 189 8.45 7.18 -1.76
N THR A 190 9.26 6.23 -1.30
CA THR A 190 10.60 6.54 -0.78
C THR A 190 11.54 7.06 -1.86
N SER A 191 11.63 6.36 -3.00
CA SER A 191 12.49 6.76 -4.11
C SER A 191 12.06 8.11 -4.70
N GLY A 192 10.76 8.29 -4.92
CA GLY A 192 10.20 9.54 -5.44
C GLY A 192 10.42 10.72 -4.49
N GLY A 193 10.17 10.53 -3.18
CA GLY A 193 10.36 11.57 -2.19
C GLY A 193 11.81 12.00 -2.04
N LEU A 194 12.73 11.04 -1.92
CA LEU A 194 14.17 11.33 -1.86
C LEU A 194 14.67 11.98 -3.15
N SER A 195 14.24 11.48 -4.32
CA SER A 195 14.64 12.04 -5.61
C SER A 195 14.20 13.50 -5.77
N ARG A 196 12.95 13.82 -5.40
CA ARG A 196 12.45 15.19 -5.44
C ARG A 196 13.22 16.10 -4.48
N TYR A 197 13.46 15.65 -3.25
CA TYR A 197 14.23 16.43 -2.29
C TYR A 197 15.64 16.74 -2.79
N MET A 198 16.36 15.72 -3.30
CA MET A 198 17.71 15.89 -3.85
C MET A 198 17.74 16.85 -5.04
N SER A 199 16.75 16.74 -5.92
CA SER A 199 16.63 17.63 -7.09
C SER A 199 16.29 19.07 -6.68
N GLU A 200 15.32 19.26 -5.79
CA GLU A 200 14.85 20.58 -5.35
C GLU A 200 15.91 21.32 -4.54
N LYS A 201 16.56 20.62 -3.61
CA LYS A 201 17.51 21.26 -2.69
C LYS A 201 18.92 21.39 -3.25
N TYR A 202 19.40 20.39 -3.96
CA TYR A 202 20.79 20.29 -4.41
C TYR A 202 20.97 20.24 -5.92
N GLY A 203 19.90 20.20 -6.70
CA GLY A 203 19.99 20.07 -8.17
C GLY A 203 20.54 18.70 -8.62
N LYS A 204 20.52 17.68 -7.76
CA LYS A 204 21.19 16.39 -8.00
C LYS A 204 20.21 15.26 -8.29
N LYS A 205 20.64 14.36 -9.19
CA LYS A 205 19.96 13.09 -9.51
C LYS A 205 20.79 11.93 -8.96
N SER A 206 20.85 11.79 -7.64
CA SER A 206 21.69 10.81 -6.93
C SER A 206 20.90 9.72 -6.22
N VAL A 207 19.64 9.52 -6.58
CA VAL A 207 18.80 8.42 -6.06
C VAL A 207 18.71 7.33 -7.12
N TYR A 208 19.12 6.13 -6.72
CA TYR A 208 19.17 4.95 -7.57
C TYR A 208 18.20 3.90 -7.07
N VAL A 209 17.37 3.38 -7.96
CA VAL A 209 16.39 2.35 -7.64
C VAL A 209 16.95 0.98 -8.00
N ILE A 210 16.89 0.06 -7.05
CA ILE A 210 17.30 -1.32 -7.21
C ILE A 210 16.04 -2.18 -7.42
N PHE A 211 16.01 -2.89 -8.53
CA PHE A 211 14.98 -3.86 -8.87
C PHE A 211 15.51 -5.29 -8.71
N PRO A 212 14.68 -6.25 -8.33
CA PRO A 212 15.03 -7.66 -8.42
C PRO A 212 15.19 -8.07 -9.90
N PRO A 213 15.91 -9.15 -10.19
CA PRO A 213 15.90 -9.77 -11.50
C PRO A 213 14.47 -10.06 -11.98
N THR A 214 14.23 -10.01 -13.30
CA THR A 214 12.89 -10.14 -13.90
C THR A 214 12.17 -11.45 -13.59
N ASN A 215 12.92 -12.50 -13.24
CA ASN A 215 12.42 -13.83 -12.91
C ASN A 215 12.33 -14.09 -11.38
N GLN A 216 12.61 -13.08 -10.56
CA GLN A 216 12.51 -13.17 -9.11
C GLN A 216 11.40 -12.29 -8.57
N ASP A 217 10.62 -12.87 -7.69
CA ASP A 217 9.54 -12.21 -7.00
C ASP A 217 9.91 -12.00 -5.53
N VAL A 218 10.00 -10.74 -5.14
CA VAL A 218 10.36 -10.34 -3.77
C VAL A 218 9.19 -9.58 -3.15
N ALA A 219 8.67 -10.09 -2.05
CA ALA A 219 7.53 -9.48 -1.36
C ALA A 219 7.75 -7.99 -1.08
N GLY A 220 6.82 -7.15 -1.51
CA GLY A 220 6.85 -5.70 -1.30
C GLY A 220 7.81 -4.93 -2.22
N ILE A 221 8.51 -5.59 -3.14
CA ILE A 221 9.37 -4.95 -4.14
C ILE A 221 8.83 -5.27 -5.54
N ARG A 222 8.59 -4.25 -6.34
CA ARG A 222 8.17 -4.42 -7.74
C ARG A 222 9.34 -4.79 -8.63
N THR A 223 9.09 -5.54 -9.68
CA THR A 223 10.03 -5.70 -10.79
C THR A 223 10.08 -4.42 -11.63
N LYS A 224 11.12 -4.28 -12.45
CA LYS A 224 11.24 -3.12 -13.33
C LYS A 224 10.05 -3.01 -14.30
N ALA A 225 9.57 -4.11 -14.85
CA ALA A 225 8.44 -4.12 -15.75
C ALA A 225 7.14 -3.57 -15.11
N ASN A 226 6.94 -3.84 -13.80
CA ASN A 226 5.78 -3.34 -13.06
C ASN A 226 5.97 -1.91 -12.53
N ALA A 227 7.15 -1.33 -12.71
CA ALA A 227 7.46 0.05 -12.34
C ALA A 227 7.44 1.00 -13.56
N ASP A 228 7.56 0.47 -14.77
CA ASP A 228 7.54 1.26 -16.00
C ASP A 228 6.16 1.94 -16.14
N GLY A 229 6.16 3.27 -16.29
CA GLY A 229 4.95 4.09 -16.35
C GLY A 229 4.51 4.72 -15.02
N LEU A 230 5.20 4.44 -13.92
CA LEU A 230 4.93 5.03 -12.59
C LEU A 230 5.90 6.18 -12.23
N THR A 231 6.72 6.63 -13.16
CA THR A 231 7.72 7.71 -12.98
C THR A 231 7.31 8.99 -13.66
#